data_03470c45d31e80721f6c7d1f81d0f35b
#
_entry.id   03470c45d31e80721f6c7d1f81d0f35b
#
_cell.length_a   1.000
_cell.length_b   1.000
_cell.length_c   1.000
_cell.angle_alpha   90.00
_cell.angle_beta   90.00
_cell.angle_gamma   90.00
#
_symmetry.space_group_name_H-M   'P 1'
#
loop_
_entity.id
_entity.type
_entity.pdbx_description
1 polymer ?
#
loop_
_entity_poly.entity_id
_entity_poly.type
_entity_poly.pdbx_seq_one_letter_code
_entity_poly.pdbx_strand_id
1 'polypeptide(L)'
;MFHARAVGFVIAILVSVLVVAPPVAAKGLSLIRDTEIENTIHGYAAPLFTAAGLDANAVNIHIVDDSSLNAFVAGGMNLFVNTGLLMASDNPDQIIGVFAHETGHIAGGHLARTREAIENATAEAMLAYILGAAAILAGGGQAGGAIIGSGGAIAQQSLIRYSRTQERSADQ
;
A
#
# COMPACT_ATOMS: atom_id res chain seq x y z
N MET A 1 28.86 -33.49 -18.34
CA MET A 1 27.53 -33.57 -18.93
C MET A 1 26.41 -33.72 -17.91
N PHE A 2 26.65 -34.30 -16.71
CA PHE A 2 25.63 -34.53 -15.66
C PHE A 2 25.19 -33.24 -14.92
N HIS A 3 26.05 -32.24 -14.76
CA HIS A 3 25.75 -31.03 -13.98
C HIS A 3 24.78 -30.07 -14.68
N ALA A 4 24.82 -29.98 -16.00
CA ALA A 4 23.91 -29.12 -16.77
C ALA A 4 22.45 -29.62 -16.76
N ARG A 5 22.24 -30.93 -16.67
CA ARG A 5 20.89 -31.53 -16.58
C ARG A 5 20.25 -31.35 -15.22
N ALA A 6 21.03 -31.38 -14.12
CA ALA A 6 20.54 -31.16 -12.77
C ALA A 6 20.10 -29.71 -12.54
N VAL A 7 20.84 -28.74 -13.06
CA VAL A 7 20.49 -27.30 -12.98
C VAL A 7 19.20 -27.00 -13.75
N GLY A 8 19.05 -27.57 -14.95
CA GLY A 8 17.82 -27.41 -15.75
C GLY A 8 16.58 -28.00 -15.05
N PHE A 9 16.73 -29.12 -14.34
CA PHE A 9 15.63 -29.73 -13.61
C PHE A 9 15.22 -28.95 -12.36
N VAL A 10 16.18 -28.37 -11.63
CA VAL A 10 15.90 -27.51 -10.46
C VAL A 10 15.23 -26.20 -10.88
N ILE A 11 15.66 -25.57 -11.98
CA ILE A 11 15.02 -24.36 -12.52
C ILE A 11 13.59 -24.67 -12.99
N ALA A 12 13.35 -25.81 -13.63
CA ALA A 12 12.01 -26.23 -14.08
C ALA A 12 11.06 -26.47 -12.88
N ILE A 13 11.54 -27.05 -11.76
CA ILE A 13 10.75 -27.25 -10.54
C ILE A 13 10.46 -25.90 -9.86
N LEU A 14 11.41 -24.96 -9.80
CA LEU A 14 11.21 -23.63 -9.23
C LEU A 14 10.19 -22.82 -10.02
N VAL A 15 10.22 -22.88 -11.34
CA VAL A 15 9.23 -22.22 -12.21
C VAL A 15 7.85 -22.86 -12.07
N SER A 16 7.77 -24.17 -11.90
CA SER A 16 6.49 -24.88 -11.72
C SER A 16 5.81 -24.59 -10.40
N VAL A 17 6.57 -24.31 -9.33
CA VAL A 17 6.02 -23.96 -8.01
C VAL A 17 5.48 -22.51 -8.02
N LEU A 18 6.03 -21.62 -8.84
CA LEU A 18 5.52 -20.25 -8.97
C LEU A 18 4.18 -20.14 -9.71
N VAL A 19 3.79 -21.15 -10.50
CA VAL A 19 2.58 -21.12 -11.35
C VAL A 19 1.33 -21.67 -10.64
N VAL A 20 1.47 -22.31 -9.47
CA VAL A 20 0.35 -23.00 -8.79
C VAL A 20 -0.19 -22.22 -7.58
N ALA A 21 0.16 -20.95 -7.39
CA ALA A 21 -0.54 -20.14 -6.41
C ALA A 21 -1.98 -19.89 -6.93
N PRO A 22 -3.04 -20.36 -6.23
CA PRO A 22 -4.40 -20.03 -6.63
C PRO A 22 -4.53 -18.49 -6.64
N PRO A 23 -5.27 -17.92 -7.62
CA PRO A 23 -5.53 -16.50 -7.60
C PRO A 23 -6.23 -16.18 -6.28
N VAL A 24 -5.58 -15.40 -5.41
CA VAL A 24 -6.25 -14.80 -4.27
C VAL A 24 -7.26 -13.84 -4.88
N ALA A 25 -8.52 -14.25 -4.89
CA ALA A 25 -9.60 -13.37 -5.31
C ALA A 25 -9.61 -12.19 -4.33
N ALA A 26 -9.15 -11.04 -4.79
CA ALA A 26 -9.29 -9.81 -4.05
C ALA A 26 -10.79 -9.59 -3.85
N LYS A 27 -11.26 -9.68 -2.59
CA LYS A 27 -12.63 -9.36 -2.24
C LYS A 27 -12.81 -7.88 -2.55
N GLY A 28 -13.63 -7.56 -3.56
CA GLY A 28 -13.92 -6.17 -3.90
C GLY A 28 -14.52 -5.44 -2.69
N LEU A 29 -14.31 -4.13 -2.61
CA LEU A 29 -14.94 -3.30 -1.59
C LEU A 29 -16.47 -3.34 -1.78
N SER A 30 -17.19 -3.66 -0.72
CA SER A 30 -18.66 -3.52 -0.69
C SER A 30 -18.98 -2.07 -0.33
N LEU A 31 -19.51 -1.30 -1.29
CA LEU A 31 -19.85 0.09 -1.07
C LEU A 31 -21.35 0.23 -0.73
N ILE A 32 -21.62 1.01 0.30
CA ILE A 32 -22.98 1.47 0.63
C ILE A 32 -23.17 2.82 -0.07
N ARG A 33 -24.28 2.97 -0.76
CA ARG A 33 -24.70 4.22 -1.38
C ARG A 33 -25.89 4.78 -0.62
N ASP A 34 -25.62 5.75 0.24
CA ASP A 34 -26.62 6.46 1.01
C ASP A 34 -26.31 7.96 0.96
N THR A 35 -27.07 8.67 0.14
CA THR A 35 -26.84 10.10 -0.13
C THR A 35 -26.97 10.97 1.12
N GLU A 36 -27.79 10.58 2.08
CA GLU A 36 -27.98 11.35 3.32
C GLU A 36 -26.75 11.25 4.21
N ILE A 37 -26.24 10.02 4.39
CA ILE A 37 -25.01 9.77 5.16
C ILE A 37 -23.81 10.39 4.42
N GLU A 38 -23.67 10.20 3.11
CA GLU A 38 -22.59 10.76 2.31
C GLU A 38 -22.55 12.30 2.41
N ASN A 39 -23.70 12.98 2.31
CA ASN A 39 -23.79 14.43 2.46
C ASN A 39 -23.45 14.90 3.88
N THR A 40 -23.87 14.15 4.90
CA THR A 40 -23.53 14.46 6.29
C THR A 40 -22.04 14.37 6.54
N ILE A 41 -21.42 13.29 6.09
CA ILE A 41 -19.98 13.06 6.19
C ILE A 41 -19.21 14.12 5.40
N HIS A 42 -19.67 14.43 4.19
CA HIS A 42 -19.08 15.49 3.37
C HIS A 42 -19.15 16.86 4.07
N GLY A 43 -20.23 17.15 4.78
CA GLY A 43 -20.36 18.38 5.58
C GLY A 43 -19.30 18.51 6.65
N TYR A 44 -18.88 17.40 7.28
CA TYR A 44 -17.79 17.39 8.27
C TYR A 44 -16.41 17.49 7.61
N ALA A 45 -16.23 16.89 6.44
CA ALA A 45 -14.93 16.81 5.77
C ALA A 45 -14.60 18.06 4.92
N ALA A 46 -15.59 18.72 4.32
CA ALA A 46 -15.38 19.84 3.39
C ALA A 46 -14.56 21.01 3.98
N PRO A 47 -14.76 21.43 5.25
CA PRO A 47 -13.91 22.45 5.85
C PRO A 47 -12.44 22.03 5.95
N LEU A 48 -12.17 20.74 6.21
CA LEU A 48 -10.82 20.19 6.31
C LEU A 48 -10.15 20.20 4.93
N PHE A 49 -10.85 19.77 3.89
CA PHE A 49 -10.35 19.81 2.52
C PHE A 49 -9.98 21.23 2.11
N THR A 50 -10.88 22.19 2.40
CA THR A 50 -10.63 23.61 2.10
C THR A 50 -9.42 24.15 2.86
N ALA A 51 -9.29 23.82 4.16
CA ALA A 51 -8.15 24.24 4.98
C ALA A 51 -6.82 23.66 4.47
N ALA A 52 -6.85 22.45 3.91
CA ALA A 52 -5.70 21.79 3.29
C ALA A 52 -5.42 22.28 1.85
N GLY A 53 -6.16 23.26 1.34
CA GLY A 53 -5.98 23.79 -0.02
C GLY A 53 -6.54 22.89 -1.12
N LEU A 54 -7.41 21.95 -0.79
CA LEU A 54 -8.06 21.05 -1.74
C LEU A 54 -9.41 21.65 -2.17
N ASP A 55 -9.83 21.33 -3.40
CA ASP A 55 -11.23 21.55 -3.80
C ASP A 55 -12.11 20.48 -3.13
N ALA A 56 -12.96 20.90 -2.19
CA ALA A 56 -13.84 20.02 -1.46
C ALA A 56 -14.78 19.22 -2.39
N ASN A 57 -15.14 19.75 -3.55
CA ASN A 57 -15.99 19.06 -4.52
C ASN A 57 -15.22 18.02 -5.36
N ALA A 58 -13.90 18.07 -5.36
CA ALA A 58 -13.06 17.10 -6.07
C ALA A 58 -12.79 15.84 -5.23
N VAL A 59 -13.01 15.89 -3.90
CA VAL A 59 -12.83 14.74 -3.00
C VAL A 59 -14.12 13.95 -2.91
N ASN A 60 -14.07 12.70 -3.38
CA ASN A 60 -15.21 11.78 -3.28
C ASN A 60 -15.15 10.99 -1.98
N ILE A 61 -16.28 10.88 -1.30
CA ILE A 61 -16.42 10.08 -0.08
C ILE A 61 -17.21 8.81 -0.41
N HIS A 62 -16.71 7.67 0.06
CA HIS A 62 -17.31 6.36 -0.15
C HIS A 62 -17.47 5.65 1.19
N ILE A 63 -18.65 5.11 1.44
CA ILE A 63 -18.92 4.30 2.63
C ILE A 63 -18.69 2.83 2.28
N VAL A 64 -17.83 2.18 3.05
CA VAL A 64 -17.51 0.76 2.89
C VAL A 64 -18.25 -0.06 3.93
N ASP A 65 -18.96 -1.09 3.50
CA ASP A 65 -19.61 -2.07 4.40
C ASP A 65 -18.52 -2.99 5.01
N ASP A 66 -17.88 -2.49 6.04
CA ASP A 66 -16.83 -3.18 6.78
C ASP A 66 -16.89 -2.76 8.24
N SER A 67 -16.90 -3.74 9.15
CA SER A 67 -17.00 -3.51 10.60
C SER A 67 -15.70 -3.07 11.26
N SER A 68 -14.59 -2.97 10.54
CA SER A 68 -13.32 -2.50 11.08
C SER A 68 -13.34 -0.98 11.31
N LEU A 69 -12.62 -0.54 12.35
CA LEU A 69 -12.42 0.87 12.69
C LEU A 69 -11.36 1.46 11.75
N ASN A 70 -11.79 1.89 10.56
CA ASN A 70 -10.86 2.38 9.56
C ASN A 70 -11.47 3.45 8.64
N ALA A 71 -10.61 4.37 8.18
CA ALA A 71 -10.79 5.17 6.99
C ALA A 71 -9.47 5.19 6.23
N PHE A 72 -9.49 5.40 4.94
CA PHE A 72 -8.28 5.46 4.12
C PHE A 72 -8.52 6.21 2.81
N VAL A 73 -7.46 6.76 2.25
CA VAL A 73 -7.47 7.36 0.91
C VAL A 73 -6.91 6.39 -0.12
N ALA A 74 -7.55 6.33 -1.29
CA ALA A 74 -7.10 5.50 -2.41
C ALA A 74 -7.53 6.09 -3.76
N GLY A 75 -6.85 5.69 -4.83
CA GLY A 75 -7.23 6.07 -6.19
C GLY A 75 -7.27 7.58 -6.46
N GLY A 76 -6.39 8.35 -5.84
CA GLY A 76 -6.33 9.81 -5.97
C GLY A 76 -7.10 10.51 -4.86
N MET A 77 -8.18 11.23 -5.19
CA MET A 77 -8.96 12.04 -4.25
C MET A 77 -10.24 11.30 -3.79
N ASN A 78 -10.12 10.04 -3.38
CA ASN A 78 -11.23 9.29 -2.81
C ASN A 78 -10.92 8.92 -1.36
N LEU A 79 -11.82 9.32 -0.45
CA LEU A 79 -11.82 8.96 0.96
C LEU A 79 -12.82 7.82 1.19
N PHE A 80 -12.36 6.70 1.67
CA PHE A 80 -13.15 5.54 2.03
C PHE A 80 -13.33 5.50 3.54
N VAL A 81 -14.57 5.32 3.99
CA VAL A 81 -14.92 5.31 5.41
C VAL A 81 -15.68 4.03 5.72
N ASN A 82 -15.15 3.22 6.61
CA ASN A 82 -15.78 1.98 7.00
C ASN A 82 -16.96 2.23 7.95
N THR A 83 -18.03 1.45 7.79
CA THR A 83 -19.19 1.50 8.70
C THR A 83 -18.81 1.27 10.15
N GLY A 84 -17.79 0.44 10.41
CA GLY A 84 -17.29 0.22 11.76
C GLY A 84 -16.81 1.49 12.44
N LEU A 85 -16.12 2.39 11.73
CA LEU A 85 -15.69 3.67 12.26
C LEU A 85 -16.90 4.57 12.61
N LEU A 86 -17.88 4.66 11.70
CA LEU A 86 -19.07 5.49 11.90
C LEU A 86 -19.89 5.01 13.09
N MET A 87 -20.05 3.70 13.24
CA MET A 87 -20.85 3.08 14.31
C MET A 87 -20.17 3.12 15.69
N ALA A 88 -18.85 3.14 15.73
CA ALA A 88 -18.09 3.15 16.97
C ALA A 88 -17.74 4.55 17.48
N SER A 89 -17.97 5.58 16.66
CA SER A 89 -17.70 6.97 17.04
C SER A 89 -18.81 7.51 17.94
N ASP A 90 -18.47 7.94 19.13
CA ASP A 90 -19.40 8.50 20.11
C ASP A 90 -19.81 9.95 19.81
N ASN A 91 -19.01 10.64 19.01
CA ASN A 91 -19.25 12.03 18.62
C ASN A 91 -18.58 12.35 17.28
N PRO A 92 -19.04 13.41 16.58
CA PRO A 92 -18.47 13.81 15.30
C PRO A 92 -16.99 14.18 15.33
N ASP A 93 -16.46 14.68 16.45
CA ASP A 93 -15.06 15.14 16.55
C ASP A 93 -14.08 14.00 16.34
N GLN A 94 -14.43 12.76 16.72
CA GLN A 94 -13.63 11.58 16.50
C GLN A 94 -13.49 11.29 14.98
N ILE A 95 -14.59 11.41 14.25
CA ILE A 95 -14.62 11.22 12.80
C ILE A 95 -13.85 12.36 12.11
N ILE A 96 -14.05 13.60 12.55
CA ILE A 96 -13.36 14.79 12.04
C ILE A 96 -11.84 14.65 12.21
N GLY A 97 -11.38 14.14 13.36
CA GLY A 97 -9.96 13.90 13.60
C GLY A 97 -9.35 12.90 12.60
N VAL A 98 -10.06 11.79 12.34
CA VAL A 98 -9.64 10.81 11.33
C VAL A 98 -9.63 11.44 9.94
N PHE A 99 -10.65 12.21 9.58
CA PHE A 99 -10.72 12.88 8.28
C PHE A 99 -9.63 13.94 8.09
N ALA A 100 -9.25 14.65 9.16
CA ALA A 100 -8.13 15.59 9.11
C ALA A 100 -6.82 14.87 8.75
N HIS A 101 -6.57 13.71 9.38
CA HIS A 101 -5.41 12.87 9.07
C HIS A 101 -5.43 12.37 7.62
N GLU A 102 -6.54 11.81 7.16
CA GLU A 102 -6.69 11.34 5.78
C GLU A 102 -6.58 12.49 4.76
N THR A 103 -7.09 13.67 5.10
CA THR A 103 -6.92 14.89 4.29
C THR A 103 -5.45 15.26 4.13
N GLY A 104 -4.65 15.10 5.20
CA GLY A 104 -3.21 15.27 5.16
C GLY A 104 -2.53 14.34 4.14
N HIS A 105 -2.99 13.08 4.06
CA HIS A 105 -2.51 12.13 3.04
C HIS A 105 -2.84 12.58 1.61
N ILE A 106 -4.04 13.10 1.37
CA ILE A 106 -4.43 13.63 0.05
C ILE A 106 -3.59 14.85 -0.30
N ALA A 107 -3.55 15.85 0.58
CA ALA A 107 -2.83 17.10 0.37
C ALA A 107 -1.32 16.91 0.19
N GLY A 108 -0.75 15.97 0.96
CA GLY A 108 0.64 15.57 0.85
C GLY A 108 0.98 14.77 -0.42
N GLY A 109 -0.02 14.33 -1.18
CA GLY A 109 0.19 13.47 -2.35
C GLY A 109 0.83 12.12 -1.99
N HIS A 110 0.57 11.62 -0.77
CA HIS A 110 1.23 10.46 -0.21
C HIS A 110 0.95 9.19 -1.03
N LEU A 111 -0.23 9.06 -1.60
CA LEU A 111 -0.62 7.90 -2.40
C LEU A 111 0.24 7.75 -3.66
N ALA A 112 0.47 8.84 -4.39
CA ALA A 112 1.31 8.84 -5.59
C ALA A 112 2.77 8.51 -5.24
N ARG A 113 3.29 9.11 -4.16
CA ARG A 113 4.65 8.86 -3.68
C ARG A 113 4.83 7.46 -3.12
N THR A 114 3.79 6.88 -2.48
CA THR A 114 3.83 5.50 -1.99
C THR A 114 3.98 4.52 -3.15
N ARG A 115 3.25 4.76 -4.24
CA ARG A 115 3.38 3.95 -5.45
C ARG A 115 4.80 4.00 -6.01
N GLU A 116 5.37 5.20 -6.13
CA GLU A 116 6.75 5.40 -6.58
C GLU A 116 7.76 4.70 -5.64
N ALA A 117 7.56 4.82 -4.32
CA ALA A 117 8.43 4.16 -3.35
C ALA A 117 8.37 2.62 -3.46
N ILE A 118 7.19 2.04 -3.71
CA ILE A 118 7.02 0.60 -3.92
C ILE A 118 7.70 0.17 -5.23
N GLU A 119 7.52 0.93 -6.31
CA GLU A 119 8.15 0.65 -7.60
C GLU A 119 9.69 0.68 -7.47
N ASN A 120 10.25 1.66 -6.78
CA ASN A 120 11.70 1.76 -6.52
C ASN A 120 12.20 0.61 -5.64
N ALA A 121 11.52 0.28 -4.54
CA ALA A 121 11.89 -0.83 -3.66
C ALA A 121 11.84 -2.18 -4.40
N THR A 122 10.87 -2.36 -5.29
CA THR A 122 10.76 -3.55 -6.13
C THR A 122 11.91 -3.64 -7.12
N ALA A 123 12.31 -2.52 -7.75
CA ALA A 123 13.45 -2.46 -8.66
C ALA A 123 14.77 -2.79 -7.94
N GLU A 124 14.97 -2.26 -6.74
CA GLU A 124 16.14 -2.57 -5.88
C GLU A 124 16.19 -4.06 -5.52
N ALA A 125 15.07 -4.65 -5.12
CA ALA A 125 14.99 -6.07 -4.82
C ALA A 125 15.28 -6.93 -6.07
N MET A 126 14.71 -6.59 -7.21
CA MET A 126 14.97 -7.29 -8.48
C MET A 126 16.46 -7.23 -8.87
N LEU A 127 17.09 -6.08 -8.73
CA LEU A 127 18.51 -5.94 -9.02
C LEU A 127 19.36 -6.83 -8.10
N ALA A 128 19.03 -6.91 -6.81
CA ALA A 128 19.70 -7.80 -5.87
C ALA A 128 19.51 -9.28 -6.25
N TYR A 129 18.31 -9.68 -6.70
CA TYR A 129 18.08 -11.05 -7.18
C TYR A 129 18.92 -11.38 -8.42
N ILE A 130 19.00 -10.47 -9.39
CA ILE A 130 19.79 -10.66 -10.62
C ILE A 130 21.29 -10.78 -10.30
N LEU A 131 21.82 -9.86 -9.48
CA LEU A 131 23.23 -9.85 -9.09
C LEU A 131 23.58 -11.06 -8.21
N GLY A 132 22.72 -11.43 -7.30
CA GLY A 132 22.90 -12.60 -6.44
C GLY A 132 22.87 -13.90 -7.24
N ALA A 133 21.97 -14.05 -8.20
CA ALA A 133 21.93 -15.20 -9.10
C ALA A 133 23.19 -15.28 -9.98
N ALA A 134 23.67 -14.16 -10.50
CA ALA A 134 24.90 -14.08 -11.27
C ALA A 134 26.11 -14.50 -10.42
N ALA A 135 26.20 -14.06 -9.16
CA ALA A 135 27.25 -14.44 -8.23
C ALA A 135 27.24 -15.94 -7.93
N ILE A 136 26.06 -16.55 -7.75
CA ILE A 136 25.90 -18.00 -7.54
C ILE A 136 26.40 -18.77 -8.75
N LEU A 137 26.03 -18.36 -9.97
CA LEU A 137 26.46 -19.00 -11.22
C LEU A 137 27.97 -18.87 -11.45
N ALA A 138 28.58 -17.80 -10.95
CA ALA A 138 30.03 -17.60 -10.97
C ALA A 138 30.80 -18.40 -9.87
N GLY A 139 30.11 -19.24 -9.10
CA GLY A 139 30.69 -20.06 -8.04
C GLY A 139 30.67 -19.42 -6.64
N GLY A 140 30.14 -18.22 -6.50
CA GLY A 140 30.03 -17.48 -5.23
C GLY A 140 28.73 -17.78 -4.46
N GLY A 141 28.37 -19.04 -4.21
CA GLY A 141 27.09 -19.42 -3.63
C GLY A 141 26.72 -18.71 -2.33
N GLN A 142 27.64 -18.56 -1.37
CA GLN A 142 27.41 -17.81 -0.14
C GLN A 142 27.24 -16.30 -0.38
N ALA A 143 28.10 -15.70 -1.22
CA ALA A 143 28.03 -14.28 -1.55
C ALA A 143 26.71 -13.95 -2.29
N GLY A 144 26.33 -14.77 -3.27
CA GLY A 144 25.07 -14.59 -3.99
C GLY A 144 23.84 -14.73 -3.11
N GLY A 145 23.83 -15.68 -2.18
CA GLY A 145 22.75 -15.84 -1.19
C GLY A 145 22.66 -14.64 -0.23
N ALA A 146 23.79 -14.08 0.19
CA ALA A 146 23.83 -12.88 1.03
C ALA A 146 23.31 -11.63 0.28
N ILE A 147 23.63 -11.48 -1.01
CA ILE A 147 23.13 -10.37 -1.85
C ILE A 147 21.60 -10.46 -1.99
N ILE A 148 21.06 -11.65 -2.28
CA ILE A 148 19.63 -11.87 -2.38
C ILE A 148 18.92 -11.53 -1.06
N GLY A 149 19.44 -12.04 0.06
CA GLY A 149 18.85 -11.80 1.39
C GLY A 149 18.89 -10.34 1.81
N SER A 150 19.99 -9.63 1.54
CA SER A 150 20.14 -8.21 1.90
C SER A 150 19.25 -7.30 1.06
N GLY A 151 19.04 -7.59 -0.24
CA GLY A 151 18.22 -6.78 -1.13
C GLY A 151 16.76 -6.66 -0.65
N GLY A 152 16.15 -7.77 -0.25
CA GLY A 152 14.79 -7.76 0.31
C GLY A 152 14.71 -6.98 1.63
N ALA A 153 15.69 -7.12 2.52
CA ALA A 153 15.72 -6.41 3.80
C ALA A 153 15.89 -4.89 3.62
N ILE A 154 16.74 -4.46 2.68
CA ILE A 154 16.95 -3.03 2.37
C ILE A 154 15.66 -2.44 1.80
N ALA A 155 15.02 -3.09 0.83
CA ALA A 155 13.76 -2.65 0.24
C ALA A 155 12.66 -2.50 1.31
N GLN A 156 12.52 -3.47 2.21
CA GLN A 156 11.56 -3.41 3.31
C GLN A 156 11.87 -2.26 4.27
N GLN A 157 13.13 -2.04 4.62
CA GLN A 157 13.52 -0.97 5.54
C GLN A 157 13.28 0.43 4.93
N SER A 158 13.52 0.61 3.63
CA SER A 158 13.26 1.87 2.93
C SER A 158 11.76 2.18 2.91
N LEU A 159 10.89 1.20 2.65
CA LEU A 159 9.44 1.36 2.70
C LEU A 159 8.93 1.72 4.10
N ILE A 160 9.45 1.09 5.16
CA ILE A 160 9.06 1.42 6.54
C ILE A 160 9.47 2.86 6.92
N ARG A 161 10.66 3.29 6.55
CA ARG A 161 11.09 4.68 6.80
C ARG A 161 10.23 5.68 6.06
N TYR A 162 9.92 5.38 4.82
CA TYR A 162 9.07 6.20 3.97
C TYR A 162 7.66 6.35 4.56
N SER A 163 7.01 5.24 4.92
CA SER A 163 5.69 5.23 5.56
C SER A 163 5.66 6.11 6.81
N ARG A 164 6.62 5.93 7.73
CA ARG A 164 6.70 6.75 8.95
C ARG A 164 6.85 8.26 8.70
N THR A 165 7.51 8.63 7.61
CA THR A 165 7.68 10.04 7.24
C THR A 165 6.36 10.61 6.74
N GLN A 166 5.59 9.83 5.98
CA GLN A 166 4.27 10.24 5.49
C GLN A 166 3.26 10.39 6.61
N GLU A 167 3.21 9.44 7.57
CA GLU A 167 2.34 9.54 8.74
C GLU A 167 2.60 10.83 9.52
N ARG A 168 3.85 11.16 9.80
CA ARG A 168 4.21 12.41 10.48
C ARG A 168 3.83 13.66 9.69
N SER A 169 3.84 13.58 8.37
CA SER A 169 3.45 14.71 7.50
C SER A 169 1.94 14.88 7.42
N ALA A 170 1.17 13.79 7.54
CA ALA A 170 -0.29 13.84 7.56
C ALA A 170 -0.83 14.41 8.88
N ASP A 171 -0.09 14.27 9.97
CA ASP A 171 -0.45 14.78 11.30
C ASP A 171 -0.17 16.29 11.50
N GLN A 172 0.46 16.97 10.55
CA GLN A 172 0.80 18.41 10.61
C GLN A 172 -0.26 19.30 10.00
#